data_da45162fa28d9177ebd158d956e0fba2
#
_entry.id   da45162fa28d9177ebd158d956e0fba2
#
_cell.length_a   1.000
_cell.length_b   1.000
_cell.length_c   1.000
_cell.angle_alpha   90.00
_cell.angle_beta   90.00
_cell.angle_gamma   90.00
#
_symmetry.space_group_name_H-M   'P 1'
#
loop_
_entity.id
_entity.type
_entity.pdbx_description
1 polymer ?
#
loop_
_entity_poly.entity_id
_entity_poly.type
_entity_poly.pdbx_seq_one_letter_code
_entity_poly.pdbx_strand_id
1 'polypeptide(L)'
;LNWKLGILSIAAAVACCAAATLYCCFSELSNVPAELIRPKAPAAGKRILLERIPLVWDKLKFLHKVCLRNIFRYKKRFFMMLLGICGCTALLITALGLSDSIKNIVTAQYDEIYHNDYTITFDSNISQKEKEQFVSENRDYIDKILFVDALSVDIRTAGKTKSINMIAADPNDPIADFITLKDKDGLLAYPSAGNCILNENLAENLNISVGDEITLYDSDMREMKVTVQSLCTNYVYNYVYVNNETFTSFWGKPDANTALVIAKDGISGNTDSGSTAASESASASGS
;
A
#
# COMPACT_ATOMS: atom_id res chain seq x y z
N LEU A 1 -8.08 -17.81 1.41
CA LEU A 1 -6.72 -18.32 1.68
C LEU A 1 -6.33 -19.30 0.58
N ASN A 2 -5.27 -18.97 -0.18
CA ASN A 2 -4.82 -19.82 -1.29
C ASN A 2 -4.05 -21.04 -0.72
N TRP A 3 -4.76 -22.10 -0.42
CA TRP A 3 -4.21 -23.28 0.24
C TRP A 3 -3.10 -23.97 -0.58
N LYS A 4 -3.11 -23.81 -1.92
CA LYS A 4 -2.04 -24.27 -2.82
C LYS A 4 -0.70 -23.59 -2.51
N LEU A 5 -0.70 -22.29 -2.21
CA LEU A 5 0.49 -21.58 -1.80
C LEU A 5 0.98 -22.01 -0.41
N GLY A 6 0.05 -22.34 0.50
CA GLY A 6 0.38 -22.88 1.82
C GLY A 6 1.10 -24.23 1.72
N ILE A 7 0.58 -25.16 0.91
CA ILE A 7 1.23 -26.47 0.69
C ILE A 7 2.59 -26.31 0.03
N LEU A 8 2.71 -25.41 -0.97
CA LEU A 8 3.97 -25.17 -1.66
C LEU A 8 5.05 -24.61 -0.70
N SER A 9 4.67 -23.71 0.21
CA SER A 9 5.62 -23.15 1.19
C SER A 9 6.06 -24.19 2.22
N ILE A 10 5.15 -25.05 2.68
CA ILE A 10 5.49 -26.16 3.58
C ILE A 10 6.41 -27.17 2.88
N ALA A 11 6.10 -27.54 1.65
CA ALA A 11 6.93 -28.45 0.86
C ALA A 11 8.35 -27.87 0.63
N ALA A 12 8.44 -26.59 0.33
CA ALA A 12 9.74 -25.92 0.18
C ALA A 12 10.55 -25.92 1.48
N ALA A 13 9.91 -25.63 2.63
CA ALA A 13 10.57 -25.67 3.93
C ALA A 13 11.08 -27.07 4.27
N VAL A 14 10.25 -28.10 4.07
CA VAL A 14 10.66 -29.52 4.30
C VAL A 14 11.80 -29.90 3.37
N ALA A 15 11.74 -29.52 2.09
CA ALA A 15 12.81 -29.81 1.13
C ALA A 15 14.13 -29.13 1.52
N CYS A 16 14.11 -27.87 1.99
CA CYS A 16 15.30 -27.18 2.50
C CYS A 16 15.88 -27.87 3.72
N CYS A 17 15.06 -28.27 4.69
CA CYS A 17 15.51 -29.00 5.87
C CYS A 17 16.10 -30.37 5.51
N ALA A 18 15.43 -31.13 4.63
CA ALA A 18 15.94 -32.42 4.15
C ALA A 18 17.27 -32.28 3.40
N ALA A 19 17.37 -31.30 2.51
CA ALA A 19 18.60 -31.04 1.77
C ALA A 19 19.77 -30.65 2.69
N ALA A 20 19.54 -29.79 3.70
CA ALA A 20 20.54 -29.42 4.69
C ALA A 20 20.98 -30.63 5.53
N THR A 21 20.05 -31.48 5.96
CA THR A 21 20.34 -32.69 6.74
C THR A 21 21.14 -33.68 5.93
N LEU A 22 20.72 -33.96 4.68
CA LEU A 22 21.43 -34.84 3.77
C LEU A 22 22.86 -34.35 3.49
N TYR A 23 23.03 -33.05 3.23
CA TYR A 23 24.34 -32.46 3.03
C TYR A 23 25.24 -32.62 4.25
N CYS A 24 24.74 -32.40 5.47
CA CYS A 24 25.51 -32.65 6.71
C CYS A 24 25.85 -34.12 6.88
N CYS A 25 24.92 -35.04 6.65
CA CYS A 25 25.18 -36.48 6.75
C CYS A 25 26.21 -36.93 5.74
N PHE A 26 26.09 -36.55 4.47
CA PHE A 26 27.09 -36.90 3.45
C PHE A 26 28.49 -36.33 3.76
N SER A 27 28.53 -35.08 4.28
CA SER A 27 29.78 -34.44 4.68
C SER A 27 30.48 -35.14 5.84
N GLU A 28 29.73 -35.67 6.80
CA GLU A 28 30.32 -36.45 7.92
C GLU A 28 30.65 -37.91 7.51
N LEU A 29 29.79 -38.55 6.71
CA LEU A 29 30.03 -39.91 6.22
C LEU A 29 31.20 -40.04 5.21
N SER A 30 31.54 -38.93 4.55
CA SER A 30 32.69 -38.87 3.63
C SER A 30 34.04 -38.88 4.35
N ASN A 31 34.07 -38.72 5.68
CA ASN A 31 35.28 -38.82 6.47
C ASN A 31 35.61 -40.30 6.74
N VAL A 32 36.93 -40.62 6.75
CA VAL A 32 37.40 -41.98 7.02
C VAL A 32 36.97 -42.44 8.43
N PRO A 33 36.43 -43.66 8.61
CA PRO A 33 35.93 -44.15 9.91
C PRO A 33 36.92 -44.04 11.07
N ALA A 34 38.21 -44.18 10.78
CA ALA A 34 39.29 -44.04 11.75
C ALA A 34 39.44 -42.60 12.30
N GLU A 35 39.01 -41.62 11.56
CA GLU A 35 39.07 -40.20 11.95
C GLU A 35 37.88 -39.76 12.80
N LEU A 36 36.73 -40.44 12.64
CA LEU A 36 35.50 -40.24 13.42
C LEU A 36 35.62 -40.73 14.87
N ILE A 37 36.42 -41.78 15.11
CA ILE A 37 36.60 -42.39 16.45
C ILE A 37 37.69 -41.63 17.25
N ARG A 38 38.57 -40.91 16.59
CA ARG A 38 39.66 -40.17 17.23
C ARG A 38 39.19 -38.83 17.75
N PRO A 39 39.38 -38.49 19.05
CA PRO A 39 39.06 -37.16 19.55
C PRO A 39 39.79 -36.10 18.72
N LYS A 40 39.05 -35.20 18.08
CA LYS A 40 39.63 -34.11 17.27
C LYS A 40 40.57 -33.29 18.17
N ALA A 41 41.83 -33.21 17.83
CA ALA A 41 42.79 -32.37 18.54
C ALA A 41 42.33 -30.91 18.58
N PRO A 42 42.49 -30.20 19.70
CA PRO A 42 42.07 -28.80 19.79
C PRO A 42 42.74 -28.00 18.69
N ALA A 43 41.96 -27.26 17.92
CA ALA A 43 42.47 -26.44 16.84
C ALA A 43 43.55 -25.48 17.38
N ALA A 44 44.77 -25.54 16.84
CA ALA A 44 45.84 -24.64 17.21
C ALA A 44 45.39 -23.17 17.01
N GLY A 45 45.67 -22.34 18.00
CA GLY A 45 45.26 -20.94 17.99
C GLY A 45 45.96 -20.17 16.86
N LYS A 46 45.26 -19.90 15.78
CA LYS A 46 45.75 -19.02 14.71
C LYS A 46 45.61 -17.56 15.16
N ARG A 47 46.60 -16.74 14.81
CA ARG A 47 46.54 -15.28 15.05
C ARG A 47 45.27 -14.70 14.41
N ILE A 48 44.55 -13.86 15.16
CA ILE A 48 43.30 -13.24 14.73
C ILE A 48 43.63 -11.97 13.92
N LEU A 49 42.81 -11.65 12.91
CA LEU A 49 42.96 -10.42 12.13
C LEU A 49 43.00 -9.14 12.99
N LEU A 50 42.31 -9.12 14.14
CA LEU A 50 42.32 -8.00 15.09
C LEU A 50 43.69 -7.83 15.77
N GLU A 51 44.50 -8.89 15.91
CA GLU A 51 45.86 -8.80 16.46
C GLU A 51 46.83 -8.06 15.50
N ARG A 52 46.44 -7.89 14.23
CA ARG A 52 47.20 -7.10 13.25
C ARG A 52 47.00 -5.60 13.38
N ILE A 53 45.99 -5.16 14.16
CA ILE A 53 45.70 -3.74 14.38
C ILE A 53 46.13 -3.39 15.81
N PRO A 54 47.38 -2.95 16.04
CA PRO A 54 47.92 -2.73 17.39
C PRO A 54 47.18 -1.62 18.14
N LEU A 55 46.67 -0.59 17.42
CA LEU A 55 45.93 0.54 18.00
C LEU A 55 44.67 0.13 18.78
N VAL A 56 43.99 -0.93 18.36
CA VAL A 56 42.78 -1.45 19.00
C VAL A 56 43.14 -2.54 20.01
N TRP A 57 44.08 -3.41 19.64
CA TRP A 57 44.47 -4.56 20.45
C TRP A 57 45.10 -4.17 21.79
N ASP A 58 45.95 -3.14 21.82
CA ASP A 58 46.66 -2.73 23.03
C ASP A 58 45.74 -2.03 24.05
N LYS A 59 44.66 -1.39 23.61
CA LYS A 59 43.67 -0.77 24.48
C LYS A 59 42.67 -1.76 25.11
N LEU A 60 42.61 -3.01 24.63
CA LEU A 60 41.69 -4.03 25.14
C LEU A 60 42.20 -4.67 26.42
N LYS A 61 41.36 -4.77 27.45
CA LYS A 61 41.64 -5.51 28.68
C LYS A 61 41.78 -7.00 28.37
N PHE A 62 42.54 -7.72 29.20
CA PHE A 62 42.86 -9.15 29.04
C PHE A 62 41.59 -10.00 28.79
N LEU A 63 40.52 -9.76 29.53
CA LEU A 63 39.25 -10.49 29.37
C LEU A 63 38.66 -10.35 27.98
N HIS A 64 38.67 -9.16 27.40
CA HIS A 64 38.17 -8.93 26.04
C HIS A 64 39.06 -9.62 24.99
N LYS A 65 40.35 -9.63 25.19
CA LYS A 65 41.31 -10.38 24.32
C LYS A 65 41.01 -11.87 24.30
N VAL A 66 40.72 -12.46 25.47
CA VAL A 66 40.36 -13.89 25.59
C VAL A 66 38.98 -14.16 24.95
N CYS A 67 37.98 -13.31 25.18
CA CYS A 67 36.67 -13.44 24.57
C CYS A 67 36.76 -13.39 23.03
N LEU A 68 37.45 -12.41 22.49
CA LEU A 68 37.64 -12.28 21.05
C LEU A 68 38.33 -13.50 20.46
N ARG A 69 39.40 -14.00 21.10
CA ARG A 69 40.07 -15.23 20.67
C ARG A 69 39.14 -16.42 20.65
N ASN A 70 38.25 -16.57 21.64
CA ASN A 70 37.29 -17.65 21.68
C ASN A 70 36.21 -17.50 20.58
N ILE A 71 35.73 -16.31 20.32
CA ILE A 71 34.75 -16.05 19.24
C ILE A 71 35.37 -16.45 17.89
N PHE A 72 36.55 -15.99 17.59
CA PHE A 72 37.23 -16.31 16.33
C PHE A 72 37.69 -17.76 16.22
N ARG A 73 37.90 -18.45 17.35
CA ARG A 73 38.20 -19.89 17.38
C ARG A 73 36.97 -20.71 16.96
N TYR A 74 35.78 -20.31 17.39
CA TYR A 74 34.54 -21.00 17.09
C TYR A 74 33.62 -20.20 16.14
N LYS A 75 34.24 -19.55 15.16
CA LYS A 75 33.55 -18.63 14.23
C LYS A 75 32.31 -19.22 13.58
N LYS A 76 32.26 -20.52 13.24
CA LYS A 76 31.06 -21.16 12.67
C LYS A 76 29.85 -21.06 13.63
N ARG A 77 30.04 -21.35 14.93
CA ARG A 77 29.00 -21.26 15.95
C ARG A 77 28.58 -19.79 16.20
N PHE A 78 29.55 -18.89 16.21
CA PHE A 78 29.29 -17.46 16.38
C PHE A 78 28.45 -16.92 15.22
N PHE A 79 28.84 -17.19 13.98
CA PHE A 79 28.03 -16.74 12.82
C PHE A 79 26.65 -17.38 12.77
N MET A 80 26.51 -18.65 13.17
CA MET A 80 25.21 -19.31 13.24
C MET A 80 24.28 -18.64 14.26
N MET A 81 24.79 -18.30 15.45
CA MET A 81 24.02 -17.56 16.46
C MET A 81 23.72 -16.14 15.99
N LEU A 82 24.71 -15.46 15.40
CA LEU A 82 24.55 -14.10 14.89
C LEU A 82 23.47 -14.04 13.80
N LEU A 83 23.50 -14.95 12.83
CA LEU A 83 22.48 -15.03 11.77
C LEU A 83 21.09 -15.33 12.33
N GLY A 84 20.99 -16.20 13.34
CA GLY A 84 19.72 -16.49 14.01
C GLY A 84 19.13 -15.24 14.68
N ILE A 85 19.91 -14.57 15.51
CA ILE A 85 19.46 -13.37 16.23
C ILE A 85 19.16 -12.23 15.26
N CYS A 86 20.08 -11.94 14.33
CA CYS A 86 19.90 -10.90 13.33
C CYS A 86 18.69 -11.19 12.42
N GLY A 87 18.49 -12.44 12.02
CA GLY A 87 17.34 -12.84 11.22
C GLY A 87 16.01 -12.61 11.94
N CYS A 88 15.89 -13.03 13.20
CA CYS A 88 14.69 -12.81 14.00
C CYS A 88 14.43 -11.32 14.24
N THR A 89 15.46 -10.54 14.60
CA THR A 89 15.29 -9.10 14.83
C THR A 89 14.96 -8.35 13.53
N ALA A 90 15.55 -8.71 12.41
CA ALA A 90 15.22 -8.12 11.11
C ALA A 90 13.77 -8.37 10.73
N LEU A 91 13.25 -9.60 10.93
CA LEU A 91 11.84 -9.91 10.69
C LEU A 91 10.89 -9.08 11.57
N LEU A 92 11.21 -8.94 12.86
CA LEU A 92 10.41 -8.11 13.78
C LEU A 92 10.39 -6.64 13.36
N ILE A 93 11.55 -6.08 13.04
CA ILE A 93 11.66 -4.68 12.60
C ILE A 93 10.90 -4.48 11.28
N THR A 94 11.03 -5.42 10.34
CA THR A 94 10.30 -5.35 9.06
C THR A 94 8.80 -5.43 9.27
N ALA A 95 8.31 -6.32 10.13
CA ALA A 95 6.89 -6.45 10.43
C ALA A 95 6.30 -5.18 11.07
N LEU A 96 7.01 -4.62 12.06
CA LEU A 96 6.59 -3.38 12.72
C LEU A 96 6.65 -2.19 11.76
N GLY A 97 7.72 -2.06 10.99
CA GLY A 97 7.87 -0.98 10.02
C GLY A 97 6.82 -1.03 8.91
N LEU A 98 6.48 -2.24 8.42
CA LEU A 98 5.40 -2.39 7.44
C LEU A 98 4.03 -2.02 8.03
N SER A 99 3.76 -2.45 9.27
CA SER A 99 2.51 -2.07 9.97
C SER A 99 2.39 -0.56 10.14
N ASP A 100 3.48 0.09 10.53
CA ASP A 100 3.52 1.55 10.71
C ASP A 100 3.36 2.30 9.37
N SER A 101 4.05 1.83 8.32
CA SER A 101 3.90 2.38 6.96
C SER A 101 2.47 2.29 6.45
N ILE A 102 1.79 1.16 6.65
CA ILE A 102 0.39 1.00 6.21
C ILE A 102 -0.52 1.96 6.97
N LYS A 103 -0.36 2.08 8.29
CA LYS A 103 -1.14 3.02 9.09
C LYS A 103 -0.92 4.46 8.64
N ASN A 104 0.32 4.86 8.42
CA ASN A 104 0.64 6.21 7.97
C ASN A 104 0.05 6.54 6.60
N ILE A 105 0.03 5.58 5.66
CA ILE A 105 -0.61 5.75 4.35
C ILE A 105 -2.13 5.97 4.51
N VAL A 106 -2.79 5.16 5.34
CA VAL A 106 -4.23 5.30 5.59
C VAL A 106 -4.54 6.65 6.24
N THR A 107 -3.79 7.00 7.30
CA THR A 107 -3.95 8.29 7.98
C THR A 107 -3.74 9.46 7.01
N ALA A 108 -2.66 9.44 6.22
CA ALA A 108 -2.40 10.48 5.24
C ALA A 108 -3.51 10.59 4.18
N GLN A 109 -4.10 9.46 3.75
CA GLN A 109 -5.19 9.47 2.78
C GLN A 109 -6.43 10.16 3.32
N TYR A 110 -6.82 9.88 4.57
CA TYR A 110 -8.04 10.41 5.17
C TYR A 110 -7.86 11.76 5.86
N ASP A 111 -6.68 12.07 6.39
CA ASP A 111 -6.44 13.36 7.01
C ASP A 111 -6.09 14.46 6.00
N GLU A 112 -5.44 14.10 4.88
CA GLU A 112 -4.88 15.08 3.95
C GLU A 112 -5.63 15.18 2.62
N ILE A 113 -6.37 14.14 2.21
CA ILE A 113 -7.02 14.09 0.89
C ILE A 113 -8.54 13.97 1.01
N TYR A 114 -9.04 12.98 1.74
CA TYR A 114 -10.47 12.74 1.91
C TYR A 114 -10.92 13.19 3.29
N HIS A 115 -11.79 14.18 3.33
CA HIS A 115 -12.30 14.74 4.59
C HIS A 115 -13.74 14.28 4.90
N ASN A 116 -14.31 13.42 4.06
CA ASN A 116 -15.63 12.86 4.29
C ASN A 116 -15.57 11.66 5.25
N ASP A 117 -16.54 11.60 6.18
CA ASP A 117 -16.68 10.48 7.12
C ASP A 117 -17.28 9.25 6.45
N TYR A 118 -18.20 9.46 5.51
CA TYR A 118 -18.90 8.38 4.81
C TYR A 118 -18.94 8.62 3.30
N THR A 119 -18.81 7.52 2.54
CA THR A 119 -19.09 7.48 1.10
C THR A 119 -20.24 6.51 0.88
N ILE A 120 -21.38 7.02 0.40
CA ILE A 120 -22.58 6.24 0.16
C ILE A 120 -22.75 6.09 -1.34
N THR A 121 -22.69 4.85 -1.82
CA THR A 121 -22.89 4.55 -3.24
C THR A 121 -24.29 3.96 -3.42
N PHE A 122 -25.03 4.48 -4.39
CA PHE A 122 -26.37 4.04 -4.72
C PHE A 122 -26.31 3.06 -5.89
N ASP A 123 -27.16 2.03 -5.85
CA ASP A 123 -27.21 1.00 -6.90
C ASP A 123 -27.67 1.54 -8.26
N SER A 124 -28.35 2.69 -8.27
CA SER A 124 -28.79 3.40 -9.47
C SER A 124 -28.60 4.90 -9.29
N ASN A 125 -28.59 5.60 -10.41
CA ASN A 125 -28.54 7.06 -10.41
C ASN A 125 -29.72 7.64 -9.65
N ILE A 126 -29.48 8.62 -8.79
CA ILE A 126 -30.49 9.21 -7.91
C ILE A 126 -31.09 10.46 -8.55
N SER A 127 -32.42 10.50 -8.61
CA SER A 127 -33.12 11.69 -9.06
C SER A 127 -32.98 12.83 -8.06
N GLN A 128 -33.22 14.07 -8.52
CA GLN A 128 -33.14 15.26 -7.65
C GLN A 128 -34.11 15.17 -6.44
N LYS A 129 -35.27 14.55 -6.60
CA LYS A 129 -36.22 14.35 -5.49
C LYS A 129 -35.70 13.38 -4.44
N GLU A 130 -35.04 12.31 -4.88
CA GLU A 130 -34.44 11.33 -3.97
C GLU A 130 -33.27 11.93 -3.21
N LYS A 131 -32.46 12.78 -3.85
CA LYS A 131 -31.38 13.54 -3.18
C LYS A 131 -31.96 14.43 -2.06
N GLU A 132 -33.00 15.20 -2.37
CA GLU A 132 -33.67 16.07 -1.40
C GLU A 132 -34.31 15.29 -0.26
N GLN A 133 -34.97 14.17 -0.58
CA GLN A 133 -35.53 13.27 0.42
C GLN A 133 -34.45 12.69 1.34
N PHE A 134 -33.39 12.16 0.76
CA PHE A 134 -32.25 11.61 1.51
C PHE A 134 -31.64 12.63 2.48
N VAL A 135 -31.44 13.87 2.00
CA VAL A 135 -30.94 14.96 2.85
C VAL A 135 -31.92 15.32 3.96
N SER A 136 -33.22 15.36 3.66
CA SER A 136 -34.25 15.72 4.63
C SER A 136 -34.39 14.66 5.74
N GLU A 137 -34.36 13.37 5.37
CA GLU A 137 -34.47 12.24 6.31
C GLU A 137 -33.24 12.12 7.23
N ASN A 138 -32.06 12.49 6.74
CA ASN A 138 -30.79 12.36 7.47
C ASN A 138 -30.24 13.69 8.00
N ARG A 139 -31.03 14.75 8.01
CA ARG A 139 -30.61 16.11 8.39
C ARG A 139 -29.99 16.21 9.78
N ASP A 140 -30.40 15.35 10.70
CA ASP A 140 -29.90 15.35 12.08
C ASP A 140 -28.47 14.77 12.18
N TYR A 141 -28.06 13.99 11.21
CA TYR A 141 -26.79 13.29 11.18
C TYR A 141 -25.75 13.95 10.26
N ILE A 142 -26.20 14.65 9.21
CA ILE A 142 -25.37 15.21 8.15
C ILE A 142 -25.05 16.69 8.48
N ASP A 143 -23.75 17.03 8.45
CA ASP A 143 -23.30 18.43 8.45
C ASP A 143 -23.19 18.94 7.02
N LYS A 144 -22.40 18.23 6.18
CA LYS A 144 -22.26 18.54 4.75
C LYS A 144 -22.43 17.29 3.90
N ILE A 145 -22.98 17.47 2.71
CA ILE A 145 -23.12 16.40 1.72
C ILE A 145 -22.80 16.92 0.32
N LEU A 146 -22.13 16.10 -0.45
CA LEU A 146 -21.82 16.36 -1.86
C LEU A 146 -22.18 15.13 -2.69
N PHE A 147 -23.00 15.32 -3.71
CA PHE A 147 -23.34 14.26 -4.66
C PHE A 147 -22.42 14.33 -5.87
N VAL A 148 -21.74 13.23 -6.17
CA VAL A 148 -20.77 13.11 -7.27
C VAL A 148 -21.08 11.89 -8.13
N ASP A 149 -20.59 11.89 -9.36
CA ASP A 149 -20.55 10.68 -10.18
C ASP A 149 -19.23 9.95 -9.95
N ALA A 150 -19.31 8.77 -9.33
CA ALA A 150 -18.17 7.89 -9.12
C ALA A 150 -18.32 6.64 -9.99
N LEU A 151 -17.43 6.47 -10.96
CA LEU A 151 -17.46 5.38 -11.93
C LEU A 151 -16.11 4.70 -12.02
N SER A 152 -16.13 3.42 -12.34
CA SER A 152 -14.91 2.74 -12.76
C SER A 152 -14.72 2.89 -14.26
N VAL A 153 -13.56 3.39 -14.68
CA VAL A 153 -13.23 3.63 -16.08
C VAL A 153 -11.90 2.97 -16.43
N ASP A 154 -11.74 2.61 -17.69
CA ASP A 154 -10.49 2.06 -18.18
C ASP A 154 -9.69 3.13 -18.92
N ILE A 155 -8.43 3.31 -18.56
CA ILE A 155 -7.45 4.08 -19.32
C ILE A 155 -6.61 3.14 -20.17
N ARG A 156 -6.47 3.45 -21.46
CA ARG A 156 -5.67 2.66 -22.40
C ARG A 156 -4.53 3.49 -22.97
N THR A 157 -3.32 3.00 -22.80
CA THR A 157 -2.10 3.66 -23.30
C THR A 157 -1.10 2.59 -23.75
N ALA A 158 -0.57 2.71 -24.98
CA ALA A 158 0.54 1.90 -25.51
C ALA A 158 0.44 0.39 -25.19
N GLY A 159 -0.76 -0.19 -25.32
CA GLY A 159 -0.98 -1.62 -25.09
C GLY A 159 -1.20 -2.03 -23.62
N LYS A 160 -1.27 -1.08 -22.71
CA LYS A 160 -1.65 -1.29 -21.31
C LYS A 160 -3.06 -0.79 -21.08
N THR A 161 -3.89 -1.58 -20.41
CA THR A 161 -5.20 -1.17 -19.90
C THR A 161 -5.17 -1.20 -18.39
N LYS A 162 -5.63 -0.14 -17.75
CA LYS A 162 -5.75 -0.04 -16.29
C LYS A 162 -7.15 0.45 -15.95
N SER A 163 -7.83 -0.26 -15.06
CA SER A 163 -9.08 0.21 -14.48
C SER A 163 -8.76 1.17 -13.32
N ILE A 164 -9.44 2.29 -13.30
CA ILE A 164 -9.25 3.39 -12.35
C ILE A 164 -10.61 3.94 -11.93
N ASN A 165 -10.65 4.63 -10.80
CA ASN A 165 -11.86 5.29 -10.34
C ASN A 165 -11.91 6.72 -10.90
N MET A 166 -13.04 7.10 -11.44
CA MET A 166 -13.29 8.47 -11.89
C MET A 166 -14.28 9.13 -10.93
N ILE A 167 -13.99 10.37 -10.58
CA ILE A 167 -14.91 11.25 -9.85
C ILE A 167 -15.21 12.45 -10.75
N ALA A 168 -16.49 12.63 -11.07
CA ALA A 168 -16.96 13.80 -11.78
C ALA A 168 -17.81 14.67 -10.84
N ALA A 169 -17.47 15.95 -10.75
CA ALA A 169 -18.17 16.93 -9.92
C ALA A 169 -18.24 18.30 -10.61
N ASP A 170 -19.14 19.15 -10.14
CA ASP A 170 -19.20 20.54 -10.62
C ASP A 170 -18.10 21.37 -9.92
N PRO A 171 -17.31 22.17 -10.66
CA PRO A 171 -16.30 23.05 -10.06
C PRO A 171 -16.89 24.11 -9.11
N ASN A 172 -18.18 24.40 -9.21
CA ASN A 172 -18.87 25.33 -8.31
C ASN A 172 -19.30 24.67 -6.99
N ASP A 173 -19.31 23.33 -6.93
CA ASP A 173 -19.58 22.60 -5.70
C ASP A 173 -18.40 22.71 -4.72
N PRO A 174 -18.65 22.64 -3.41
CA PRO A 174 -17.61 22.73 -2.40
C PRO A 174 -16.78 21.44 -2.31
N ILE A 175 -16.29 20.94 -3.45
CA ILE A 175 -15.55 19.67 -3.50
C ILE A 175 -14.27 19.70 -2.66
N ALA A 176 -13.67 20.88 -2.50
CA ALA A 176 -12.46 21.06 -1.68
C ALA A 176 -12.71 20.80 -0.19
N ASP A 177 -13.97 20.89 0.27
CA ASP A 177 -14.35 20.52 1.65
C ASP A 177 -14.32 19.00 1.87
N PHE A 178 -14.45 18.22 0.80
CA PHE A 178 -14.54 16.75 0.83
C PHE A 178 -13.27 16.08 0.30
N ILE A 179 -12.68 16.64 -0.75
CA ILE A 179 -11.49 16.07 -1.40
C ILE A 179 -10.51 17.20 -1.68
N THR A 180 -9.36 17.14 -1.01
CA THR A 180 -8.25 18.06 -1.25
C THR A 180 -7.36 17.51 -2.37
N LEU A 181 -7.37 18.18 -3.52
CA LEU A 181 -6.42 17.90 -4.59
C LEU A 181 -5.13 18.66 -4.34
N LYS A 182 -4.03 17.97 -4.20
CA LYS A 182 -2.70 18.58 -3.99
C LYS A 182 -1.63 17.85 -4.77
N ASP A 183 -0.58 18.56 -5.09
CA ASP A 183 0.70 18.02 -5.57
C ASP A 183 1.84 18.35 -4.59
N LYS A 184 3.08 18.19 -5.03
CA LYS A 184 4.28 18.52 -4.23
C LYS A 184 4.45 20.01 -3.98
N ASP A 185 3.86 20.85 -4.84
CA ASP A 185 4.02 22.30 -4.84
C ASP A 185 2.85 23.01 -4.12
N GLY A 186 1.73 22.32 -3.87
CA GLY A 186 0.61 22.88 -3.13
C GLY A 186 -0.76 22.36 -3.56
N LEU A 187 -1.79 23.16 -3.28
CA LEU A 187 -3.18 22.85 -3.60
C LEU A 187 -3.44 23.06 -5.10
N LEU A 188 -4.18 22.11 -5.69
CA LEU A 188 -4.61 22.17 -7.08
C LEU A 188 -6.07 22.61 -7.15
N ALA A 189 -6.37 23.47 -8.13
CA ALA A 189 -7.76 23.77 -8.48
C ALA A 189 -8.39 22.57 -9.20
N TYR A 190 -9.70 22.40 -9.05
CA TYR A 190 -10.46 21.36 -9.75
C TYR A 190 -10.32 21.53 -11.28
N PRO A 191 -10.31 20.43 -12.08
CA PRO A 191 -10.03 20.51 -13.51
C PRO A 191 -11.06 21.34 -14.27
N SER A 192 -10.60 22.14 -15.22
CA SER A 192 -11.46 22.87 -16.13
C SER A 192 -12.06 21.96 -17.20
N ALA A 193 -13.08 22.44 -17.93
CA ALA A 193 -13.75 21.68 -18.99
C ALA A 193 -12.73 21.16 -20.04
N GLY A 194 -12.89 19.90 -20.45
CA GLY A 194 -12.00 19.21 -21.37
C GLY A 194 -10.71 18.67 -20.75
N ASN A 195 -10.47 18.95 -19.47
CA ASN A 195 -9.26 18.54 -18.78
C ASN A 195 -9.56 17.55 -17.64
N CYS A 196 -8.51 16.87 -17.18
CA CYS A 196 -8.55 15.98 -16.01
C CYS A 196 -7.35 16.19 -15.11
N ILE A 197 -7.49 15.75 -13.86
CA ILE A 197 -6.37 15.56 -12.92
C ILE A 197 -6.21 14.07 -12.67
N LEU A 198 -4.99 13.59 -12.81
CA LEU A 198 -4.63 12.17 -12.66
C LEU A 198 -3.71 12.01 -11.46
N ASN A 199 -3.76 10.87 -10.78
CA ASN A 199 -2.79 10.64 -9.72
C ASN A 199 -1.37 10.33 -10.27
N GLU A 200 -0.34 10.85 -9.59
CA GLU A 200 1.07 10.79 -9.99
C GLU A 200 1.53 9.35 -10.23
N ASN A 201 1.25 8.43 -9.31
CA ASN A 201 1.65 7.02 -9.42
C ASN A 201 1.10 6.33 -10.69
N LEU A 202 -0.13 6.67 -11.09
CA LEU A 202 -0.72 6.14 -12.31
C LEU A 202 -0.06 6.72 -13.55
N ALA A 203 0.17 8.04 -13.55
CA ALA A 203 0.83 8.74 -14.65
C ALA A 203 2.24 8.19 -14.90
N GLU A 204 3.04 7.97 -13.86
CA GLU A 204 4.36 7.34 -13.96
C GLU A 204 4.28 5.91 -14.53
N ASN A 205 3.34 5.08 -14.05
CA ASN A 205 3.17 3.70 -14.51
C ASN A 205 2.79 3.58 -16.00
N LEU A 206 2.08 4.59 -16.51
CA LEU A 206 1.58 4.64 -17.89
C LEU A 206 2.44 5.54 -18.79
N ASN A 207 3.47 6.21 -18.24
CA ASN A 207 4.31 7.23 -18.90
C ASN A 207 3.45 8.36 -19.49
N ILE A 208 2.53 8.90 -18.69
CA ILE A 208 1.67 10.03 -19.03
C ILE A 208 2.25 11.28 -18.35
N SER A 209 2.27 12.38 -19.09
CA SER A 209 2.76 13.69 -18.61
C SER A 209 1.65 14.74 -18.63
N VAL A 210 1.83 15.81 -17.88
CA VAL A 210 0.96 16.98 -17.94
C VAL A 210 0.95 17.54 -19.38
N GLY A 211 -0.23 17.77 -19.92
CA GLY A 211 -0.46 18.20 -21.31
C GLY A 211 -0.75 17.06 -22.29
N ASP A 212 -0.59 15.81 -21.91
CA ASP A 212 -0.93 14.68 -22.77
C ASP A 212 -2.46 14.50 -22.87
N GLU A 213 -2.93 14.12 -24.06
CA GLU A 213 -4.30 13.67 -24.27
C GLU A 213 -4.44 12.21 -23.94
N ILE A 214 -5.38 11.85 -23.07
CA ILE A 214 -5.70 10.48 -22.68
C ILE A 214 -7.12 10.13 -23.08
N THR A 215 -7.36 8.83 -23.33
CA THR A 215 -8.70 8.32 -23.61
C THR A 215 -9.16 7.43 -22.47
N LEU A 216 -10.29 7.77 -21.89
CA LEU A 216 -10.99 7.00 -20.87
C LEU A 216 -12.14 6.25 -21.52
N TYR A 217 -12.39 5.03 -21.06
CA TYR A 217 -13.47 4.17 -21.52
C TYR A 217 -14.37 3.82 -20.34
N ASP A 218 -15.66 3.95 -20.51
CA ASP A 218 -16.61 3.45 -19.53
C ASP A 218 -16.89 1.94 -19.69
N SER A 219 -17.83 1.39 -18.88
CA SER A 219 -18.24 -0.01 -18.96
C SER A 219 -18.87 -0.38 -20.32
N ASP A 220 -19.45 0.58 -21.00
CA ASP A 220 -20.08 0.42 -22.33
C ASP A 220 -19.10 0.69 -23.49
N MET A 221 -17.81 0.87 -23.17
CA MET A 221 -16.74 1.17 -24.14
C MET A 221 -16.92 2.52 -24.86
N ARG A 222 -17.67 3.46 -24.28
CA ARG A 222 -17.77 4.83 -24.80
C ARG A 222 -16.49 5.58 -24.45
N GLU A 223 -15.97 6.33 -25.40
CA GLU A 223 -14.72 7.06 -25.28
C GLU A 223 -14.94 8.47 -24.69
N MET A 224 -14.04 8.87 -23.82
CA MET A 224 -13.89 10.25 -23.37
C MET A 224 -12.42 10.67 -23.55
N LYS A 225 -12.20 11.70 -24.34
CA LYS A 225 -10.85 12.28 -24.56
C LYS A 225 -10.67 13.50 -23.69
N VAL A 226 -9.65 13.49 -22.87
CA VAL A 226 -9.34 14.57 -21.93
C VAL A 226 -7.84 14.85 -21.89
N THR A 227 -7.49 16.11 -21.63
CA THR A 227 -6.09 16.52 -21.48
C THR A 227 -5.71 16.53 -20.01
N VAL A 228 -4.56 16.00 -19.67
CA VAL A 228 -4.04 15.99 -18.30
C VAL A 228 -3.61 17.40 -17.91
N GLN A 229 -4.38 18.06 -17.06
CA GLN A 229 -4.11 19.43 -16.59
C GLN A 229 -3.02 19.44 -15.52
N SER A 230 -3.09 18.50 -14.57
CA SER A 230 -2.16 18.39 -13.44
C SER A 230 -2.12 16.95 -12.93
N LEU A 231 -1.10 16.65 -12.15
CA LEU A 231 -0.98 15.37 -11.43
C LEU A 231 -1.18 15.63 -9.94
N CYS A 232 -2.01 14.81 -9.29
CA CYS A 232 -2.25 14.92 -7.86
C CYS A 232 -1.60 13.77 -7.08
N THR A 233 -1.28 14.04 -5.83
CA THR A 233 -0.86 13.02 -4.88
C THR A 233 -2.08 12.26 -4.36
N ASN A 234 -2.07 10.94 -4.49
CA ASN A 234 -3.05 10.06 -3.89
C ASN A 234 -2.36 8.77 -3.45
N TYR A 235 -2.60 8.36 -2.21
CA TYR A 235 -1.87 7.24 -1.60
C TYR A 235 -2.55 5.89 -1.85
N VAL A 236 -3.88 5.89 -1.94
CA VAL A 236 -4.67 4.66 -2.08
C VAL A 236 -5.53 4.75 -3.33
N TYR A 237 -5.55 3.67 -4.13
CA TYR A 237 -6.23 3.57 -5.41
C TYR A 237 -5.74 4.56 -6.49
N ASN A 238 -6.23 4.37 -7.70
CA ASN A 238 -5.97 5.25 -8.83
C ASN A 238 -7.24 6.03 -9.14
N TYR A 239 -7.13 7.34 -9.15
CA TYR A 239 -8.25 8.24 -9.43
C TYR A 239 -7.94 9.14 -10.61
N VAL A 240 -9.00 9.47 -11.33
CA VAL A 240 -9.05 10.58 -12.29
C VAL A 240 -10.21 11.49 -11.91
N TYR A 241 -9.94 12.77 -11.84
CA TYR A 241 -10.94 13.81 -11.54
C TYR A 241 -11.28 14.55 -12.82
N VAL A 242 -12.55 14.69 -13.11
CA VAL A 242 -13.07 15.39 -14.30
C VAL A 242 -14.21 16.33 -13.91
N ASN A 243 -14.40 17.36 -14.72
CA ASN A 243 -15.49 18.30 -14.56
C ASN A 243 -16.79 17.70 -15.11
N ASN A 244 -17.94 17.98 -14.47
CA ASN A 244 -19.26 17.57 -14.92
C ASN A 244 -19.60 18.04 -16.34
N GLU A 245 -19.08 19.18 -16.77
CA GLU A 245 -19.21 19.70 -18.12
C GLU A 245 -18.53 18.78 -19.15
N THR A 246 -17.33 18.31 -18.82
CA THR A 246 -16.59 17.33 -19.62
C THR A 246 -17.35 16.00 -19.64
N PHE A 247 -17.80 15.52 -18.50
CA PHE A 247 -18.59 14.30 -18.40
C PHE A 247 -19.84 14.37 -19.29
N THR A 248 -20.59 15.46 -19.19
CA THR A 248 -21.83 15.69 -19.95
C THR A 248 -21.60 15.68 -21.47
N SER A 249 -20.51 16.26 -21.93
CA SER A 249 -20.21 16.37 -23.35
C SER A 249 -19.90 15.03 -24.02
N PHE A 250 -19.43 14.03 -23.28
CA PHE A 250 -19.10 12.72 -23.82
C PHE A 250 -20.11 11.63 -23.48
N TRP A 251 -20.58 11.58 -22.24
CA TRP A 251 -21.41 10.47 -21.74
C TRP A 251 -22.83 10.85 -21.34
N GLY A 252 -23.18 12.12 -21.46
CA GLY A 252 -24.50 12.63 -21.17
C GLY A 252 -24.61 13.22 -19.75
N LYS A 253 -25.83 13.58 -19.37
CA LYS A 253 -26.07 14.28 -18.10
C LYS A 253 -25.60 13.43 -16.93
N PRO A 254 -24.79 13.97 -16.02
CA PRO A 254 -24.41 13.28 -14.81
C PRO A 254 -25.63 13.13 -13.90
N ASP A 255 -25.92 11.91 -13.54
CA ASP A 255 -26.91 11.59 -12.52
C ASP A 255 -26.13 10.96 -11.36
N ALA A 256 -25.81 11.76 -10.34
CA ALA A 256 -24.91 11.34 -9.28
C ALA A 256 -25.32 10.00 -8.66
N ASN A 257 -24.36 9.11 -8.54
CA ASN A 257 -24.53 7.79 -7.96
C ASN A 257 -23.85 7.64 -6.60
N THR A 258 -23.16 8.66 -6.14
CA THR A 258 -22.40 8.61 -4.89
C THR A 258 -22.57 9.90 -4.10
N ALA A 259 -22.78 9.76 -2.80
CA ALA A 259 -22.79 10.87 -1.86
C ALA A 259 -21.57 10.81 -0.93
N LEU A 260 -20.83 11.89 -0.88
CA LEU A 260 -19.78 12.12 0.11
C LEU A 260 -20.41 12.88 1.28
N VAL A 261 -20.27 12.38 2.50
CA VAL A 261 -20.96 12.91 3.67
C VAL A 261 -19.96 13.24 4.76
N ILE A 262 -20.08 14.44 5.31
CA ILE A 262 -19.44 14.84 6.56
C ILE A 262 -20.52 14.80 7.64
N ALA A 263 -20.28 14.01 8.69
CA ALA A 263 -21.22 13.87 9.80
C ALA A 263 -21.09 15.04 10.79
N LYS A 264 -22.16 15.33 11.53
CA LYS A 264 -22.09 16.29 12.63
C LYS A 264 -21.22 15.77 13.76
N ASP A 265 -20.51 16.68 14.42
CA ASP A 265 -19.70 16.37 15.60
C ASP A 265 -20.48 15.58 16.66
N GLY A 266 -19.89 14.45 17.10
CA GLY A 266 -20.48 13.54 18.10
C GLY A 266 -21.18 12.33 17.52
N ILE A 267 -21.35 12.24 16.18
CA ILE A 267 -21.96 11.10 15.49
C ILE A 267 -20.90 10.36 14.66
N SER A 268 -19.78 11.03 14.36
CA SER A 268 -18.62 10.37 13.75
C SER A 268 -18.30 9.11 14.55
N GLY A 269 -18.55 7.95 13.97
CA GLY A 269 -18.37 6.67 14.64
C GLY A 269 -16.96 6.61 15.20
N ASN A 270 -16.87 6.29 16.48
CA ASN A 270 -15.61 6.06 17.17
C ASN A 270 -14.85 4.94 16.42
N THR A 271 -14.14 5.29 15.37
CA THR A 271 -13.21 4.39 14.69
C THR A 271 -11.96 4.32 15.57
N ASP A 272 -12.10 3.63 16.71
CA ASP A 272 -10.95 2.97 17.29
C ASP A 272 -10.31 2.17 16.18
N SER A 273 -9.13 2.62 15.80
CA SER A 273 -8.16 2.07 14.87
C SER A 273 -8.35 0.57 14.57
N GLY A 274 -9.04 0.25 13.49
CA GLY A 274 -9.24 -1.13 13.07
C GLY A 274 -10.05 -1.21 11.79
N SER A 275 -9.37 -0.96 10.67
CA SER A 275 -9.67 -1.51 9.34
C SER A 275 -11.02 -2.21 9.21
N THR A 276 -11.98 -1.53 8.63
CA THR A 276 -12.89 -2.17 7.66
C THR A 276 -13.52 -1.07 6.83
N ALA A 277 -12.99 -0.86 5.62
CA ALA A 277 -13.79 -0.31 4.55
C ALA A 277 -14.89 -1.35 4.26
N ALA A 278 -15.95 -1.33 5.05
CA ALA A 278 -17.14 -2.10 4.79
C ALA A 278 -17.92 -1.36 3.71
N SER A 279 -17.90 -1.94 2.52
CA SER A 279 -18.95 -1.73 1.54
C SER A 279 -20.22 -2.33 2.13
N GLU A 280 -20.94 -1.59 2.97
CA GLU A 280 -22.34 -1.90 3.31
C GLU A 280 -23.20 -1.43 2.16
N SER A 281 -23.52 -2.38 1.27
CA SER A 281 -24.62 -2.24 0.34
C SER A 281 -25.92 -2.26 1.16
N ALA A 282 -26.43 -1.08 1.47
CA ALA A 282 -27.78 -0.95 1.99
C ALA A 282 -28.77 -1.19 0.85
N SER A 283 -29.22 -2.45 0.70
CA SER A 283 -30.38 -2.78 -0.14
C SER A 283 -31.63 -2.27 0.56
N ALA A 284 -32.10 -1.08 0.18
CA ALA A 284 -33.43 -0.64 0.52
C ALA A 284 -34.42 -1.36 -0.41
N SER A 285 -34.96 -2.50 0.03
CA SER A 285 -36.13 -3.12 -0.57
C SER A 285 -37.37 -2.33 -0.15
N GLY A 286 -37.84 -1.47 -1.03
CA GLY A 286 -39.17 -0.85 -0.92
C GLY A 286 -40.25 -1.86 -1.26
N SER A 287 -41.18 -2.05 -0.34
CA SER A 287 -42.50 -2.67 -0.58
C SER A 287 -43.44 -1.64 -1.11
#